data_21d0117cb6ce1cd08d8ec467fdca06ff
#
_entry.id   21d0117cb6ce1cd08d8ec467fdca06ff
#
_cell.length_a   1.000
_cell.length_b   1.000
_cell.length_c   1.000
_cell.angle_alpha   90.00
_cell.angle_beta   90.00
_cell.angle_gamma   90.00
#
_symmetry.space_group_name_H-M   'P 1'
#
loop_
_entity.id
_entity.type
_entity.pdbx_description
1 polymer ?
#
loop_
_entity_poly.entity_id
_entity_poly.type
_entity_poly.pdbx_seq_one_letter_code
_entity_poly.pdbx_strand_id
1 'polypeptide(L)'
;RSQKFVTGFARSLSQVPQDILDLADDEAAVRLSEAGPHLEAMAQEFEFMFFNGNTGTNPKGFDGLAAYYNRLPVATNNASNQVIAGGGVGSDNTSIWLVRHGEQQTSLLVPKNIPMGIQREDKGQQRDDNGSGGIRYVQEELFTLHSGVAVKDWRANSRIANIDVSAAVAGSVDLMDLMVTAYHRA
;
A
#
# COMPACT_ATOMS: atom_id res chain seq x y z
N ARG A 1 26.78 -2.50 -8.28
CA ARG A 1 25.59 -3.25 -8.78
C ARG A 1 24.46 -2.24 -9.02
N SER A 2 23.91 -2.20 -10.22
CA SER A 2 22.72 -1.40 -10.51
C SER A 2 21.50 -2.14 -9.95
N GLN A 3 20.72 -1.47 -9.10
CA GLN A 3 19.45 -1.98 -8.59
C GLN A 3 18.31 -1.23 -9.30
N LYS A 4 17.34 -1.98 -9.81
CA LYS A 4 16.16 -1.43 -10.46
C LYS A 4 14.98 -1.47 -9.50
N PHE A 5 14.27 -0.37 -9.42
CA PHE A 5 13.03 -0.25 -8.69
C PHE A 5 11.89 0.05 -9.66
N VAL A 6 10.71 -0.47 -9.39
CA VAL A 6 9.52 -0.29 -10.22
C VAL A 6 8.53 0.57 -9.45
N THR A 7 7.87 1.48 -10.16
CA THR A 7 6.73 2.23 -9.62
C THR A 7 5.45 1.67 -10.21
N GLY A 8 4.42 1.55 -9.38
CA GLY A 8 3.07 1.20 -9.77
C GLY A 8 2.17 2.43 -9.85
N PHE A 9 0.93 2.23 -10.28
CA PHE A 9 -0.09 3.26 -10.23
C PHE A 9 -1.44 2.67 -9.81
N ALA A 10 -2.22 3.45 -9.07
CA ALA A 10 -3.60 3.17 -8.74
C ALA A 10 -4.49 4.28 -9.30
N ARG A 11 -5.68 3.94 -9.75
CA ARG A 11 -6.69 4.88 -10.24
C ARG A 11 -8.04 4.52 -9.66
N SER A 12 -8.81 5.54 -9.28
CA SER A 12 -10.20 5.40 -8.87
C SER A 12 -11.01 6.51 -9.54
N LEU A 13 -12.19 6.16 -10.03
CA LEU A 13 -13.10 7.08 -10.70
C LEU A 13 -14.35 7.22 -9.83
N SER A 14 -14.61 8.44 -9.36
CA SER A 14 -15.86 8.79 -8.69
C SER A 14 -16.84 9.35 -9.73
N GLN A 15 -18.06 8.83 -9.73
CA GLN A 15 -19.12 9.23 -10.65
C GLN A 15 -20.38 9.56 -9.84
N VAL A 16 -20.80 10.81 -9.85
CA VAL A 16 -22.01 11.26 -9.18
C VAL A 16 -23.05 11.64 -10.23
N PRO A 17 -24.26 11.03 -10.23
CA PRO A 17 -25.31 11.37 -11.17
C PRO A 17 -25.72 12.85 -11.04
N GLN A 18 -25.87 13.53 -12.19
CA GLN A 18 -26.24 14.94 -12.21
C GLN A 18 -27.58 15.20 -11.52
N ASP A 19 -28.54 14.30 -11.68
CA ASP A 19 -29.87 14.42 -11.05
C ASP A 19 -29.81 14.51 -9.52
N ILE A 20 -28.80 13.86 -8.90
CA ILE A 20 -28.59 13.92 -7.44
C ILE A 20 -27.99 15.29 -7.08
N LEU A 21 -27.06 15.79 -7.89
CA LEU A 21 -26.42 17.09 -7.67
C LEU A 21 -27.43 18.24 -7.81
N ASP A 22 -28.32 18.15 -8.79
CA ASP A 22 -29.36 19.15 -9.03
C ASP A 22 -30.39 19.24 -7.90
N LEU A 23 -30.54 18.18 -7.10
CA LEU A 23 -31.42 18.12 -5.92
C LEU A 23 -30.71 18.56 -4.63
N ALA A 24 -29.38 18.70 -4.66
CA ALA A 24 -28.59 19.03 -3.48
C ALA A 24 -28.50 20.54 -3.29
N ASP A 25 -28.56 20.98 -2.04
CA ASP A 25 -28.32 22.39 -1.68
C ASP A 25 -26.87 22.83 -1.87
N ASP A 26 -25.92 21.84 -1.73
CA ASP A 26 -24.48 22.03 -1.92
C ASP A 26 -23.89 20.87 -2.72
N GLU A 27 -23.71 21.10 -4.01
CA GLU A 27 -23.12 20.15 -4.96
C GLU A 27 -21.70 19.76 -4.55
N ALA A 28 -20.88 20.72 -4.07
CA ALA A 28 -19.50 20.47 -3.70
C ALA A 28 -19.39 19.55 -2.48
N ALA A 29 -20.30 19.70 -1.51
CA ALA A 29 -20.34 18.84 -0.33
C ALA A 29 -20.71 17.40 -0.68
N VAL A 30 -21.67 17.20 -1.60
CA VAL A 30 -22.04 15.86 -2.09
C VAL A 30 -20.88 15.19 -2.81
N ARG A 31 -20.23 15.91 -3.74
CA ARG A 31 -19.06 15.39 -4.47
C ARG A 31 -17.91 15.02 -3.52
N LEU A 32 -17.65 15.85 -2.51
CA LEU A 32 -16.62 15.59 -1.51
C LEU A 32 -16.95 14.34 -0.66
N SER A 33 -18.22 14.17 -0.28
CA SER A 33 -18.68 13.00 0.47
C SER A 33 -18.49 11.72 -0.33
N GLU A 34 -18.82 11.73 -1.62
CA GLU A 34 -18.64 10.59 -2.52
C GLU A 34 -17.15 10.30 -2.84
N ALA A 35 -16.31 11.34 -2.85
CA ALA A 35 -14.87 11.18 -3.06
C ALA A 35 -14.16 10.49 -1.87
N GLY A 36 -14.67 10.65 -0.64
CA GLY A 36 -14.06 10.12 0.57
C GLY A 36 -13.74 8.63 0.51
N PRO A 37 -14.71 7.75 0.24
CA PRO A 37 -14.49 6.30 0.14
C PRO A 37 -13.47 5.91 -0.93
N HIS A 38 -13.40 6.64 -2.05
CA HIS A 38 -12.41 6.40 -3.10
C HIS A 38 -10.99 6.70 -2.64
N LEU A 39 -10.80 7.79 -1.90
CA LEU A 39 -9.51 8.18 -1.32
C LEU A 39 -9.06 7.18 -0.25
N GLU A 40 -9.98 6.75 0.60
CA GLU A 40 -9.70 5.75 1.63
C GLU A 40 -9.31 4.40 1.02
N ALA A 41 -10.07 3.91 0.02
CA ALA A 41 -9.75 2.68 -0.67
C ALA A 41 -8.36 2.73 -1.35
N MET A 42 -8.00 3.87 -1.95
CA MET A 42 -6.68 4.06 -2.55
C MET A 42 -5.57 4.06 -1.50
N ALA A 43 -5.80 4.64 -0.32
CA ALA A 43 -4.85 4.64 0.79
C ALA A 43 -4.64 3.21 1.32
N GLN A 44 -5.70 2.46 1.53
CA GLN A 44 -5.65 1.06 1.98
C GLN A 44 -4.91 0.16 0.96
N GLU A 45 -5.19 0.32 -0.33
CA GLU A 45 -4.49 -0.42 -1.39
C GLU A 45 -3.00 -0.07 -1.44
N PHE A 46 -2.65 1.21 -1.25
CA PHE A 46 -1.27 1.64 -1.18
C PHE A 46 -0.54 1.04 0.04
N GLU A 47 -1.17 1.06 1.21
CA GLU A 47 -0.62 0.45 2.42
C GLU A 47 -0.41 -1.05 2.25
N PHE A 48 -1.41 -1.75 1.68
CA PHE A 48 -1.27 -3.17 1.36
C PHE A 48 -0.10 -3.42 0.41
N MET A 49 0.01 -2.65 -0.67
CA MET A 49 1.10 -2.80 -1.63
C MET A 49 2.47 -2.43 -1.05
N PHE A 50 2.53 -1.45 -0.13
CA PHE A 50 3.78 -1.08 0.54
C PHE A 50 4.40 -2.24 1.30
N PHE A 51 3.58 -3.04 2.00
CA PHE A 51 4.05 -4.21 2.73
C PHE A 51 4.06 -5.48 1.88
N ASN A 52 3.00 -5.76 1.14
CA ASN A 52 2.76 -7.06 0.51
C ASN A 52 2.84 -7.04 -1.02
N GLY A 53 3.13 -5.90 -1.64
CA GLY A 53 3.23 -5.79 -3.09
C GLY A 53 4.22 -6.79 -3.68
N ASN A 54 3.85 -7.39 -4.82
CA ASN A 54 4.69 -8.32 -5.56
C ASN A 54 4.38 -8.22 -7.05
N THR A 55 5.35 -7.77 -7.82
CA THR A 55 5.22 -7.63 -9.28
C THR A 55 5.05 -8.96 -10.01
N GLY A 56 5.44 -10.07 -9.38
CA GLY A 56 5.22 -11.42 -9.92
C GLY A 56 3.75 -11.83 -9.92
N THR A 57 2.95 -11.35 -8.98
CA THR A 57 1.50 -11.61 -8.87
C THR A 57 0.66 -10.47 -9.45
N ASN A 58 1.08 -9.23 -9.26
CA ASN A 58 0.44 -8.04 -9.80
C ASN A 58 1.44 -7.19 -10.61
N PRO A 59 1.57 -7.41 -11.93
CA PRO A 59 2.52 -6.67 -12.76
C PRO A 59 2.28 -5.16 -12.87
N LYS A 60 1.09 -4.68 -12.49
CA LYS A 60 0.73 -3.25 -12.47
C LYS A 60 1.14 -2.54 -11.19
N GLY A 61 1.48 -3.31 -10.15
CA GLY A 61 1.93 -2.82 -8.86
C GLY A 61 3.44 -2.59 -8.79
N PHE A 62 3.95 -2.54 -7.58
CA PHE A 62 5.38 -2.48 -7.27
C PHE A 62 5.74 -3.51 -6.20
N ASP A 63 7.03 -3.80 -6.06
CA ASP A 63 7.50 -4.72 -5.02
C ASP A 63 7.50 -4.01 -3.66
N GLY A 64 6.71 -4.54 -2.74
CA GLY A 64 6.65 -4.11 -1.35
C GLY A 64 7.75 -4.74 -0.49
N LEU A 65 7.76 -4.42 0.79
CA LEU A 65 8.77 -4.91 1.73
C LEU A 65 8.82 -6.44 1.81
N ALA A 66 7.67 -7.13 1.75
CA ALA A 66 7.61 -8.58 1.81
C ALA A 66 8.31 -9.27 0.63
N ALA A 67 8.41 -8.62 -0.54
CA ALA A 67 9.14 -9.16 -1.67
C ALA A 67 10.65 -9.23 -1.41
N TYR A 68 11.19 -8.28 -0.65
CA TYR A 68 12.61 -8.24 -0.27
C TYR A 68 12.91 -9.15 0.93
N TYR A 69 12.00 -9.24 1.91
CA TYR A 69 12.16 -9.97 3.18
C TYR A 69 11.23 -11.19 3.22
N ASN A 70 11.31 -12.05 2.19
CA ASN A 70 10.35 -13.13 1.93
C ASN A 70 10.71 -14.49 2.56
N ARG A 71 11.87 -14.61 3.16
CA ARG A 71 12.34 -15.90 3.75
C ARG A 71 13.15 -15.68 5.01
N LEU A 72 13.18 -16.70 5.86
CA LEU A 72 14.04 -16.74 7.03
C LEU A 72 15.54 -16.78 6.65
N PRO A 73 16.46 -16.47 7.57
CA PRO A 73 17.89 -16.40 7.29
C PRO A 73 18.43 -17.70 6.67
N VAL A 74 19.07 -17.56 5.52
CA VAL A 74 19.73 -18.67 4.80
C VAL A 74 21.20 -18.35 4.58
N ALA A 75 21.58 -17.06 4.57
CA ALA A 75 22.94 -16.58 4.36
C ALA A 75 23.15 -15.23 5.07
N THR A 76 24.39 -14.97 5.47
CA THR A 76 24.74 -13.83 6.35
C THR A 76 24.74 -12.46 5.67
N ASN A 77 24.65 -12.36 4.35
CA ASN A 77 24.84 -11.11 3.61
C ASN A 77 23.70 -10.80 2.63
N ASN A 78 22.46 -11.01 3.04
CA ASN A 78 21.29 -10.65 2.24
C ASN A 78 20.11 -10.23 3.14
N ALA A 79 19.03 -9.73 2.53
CA ALA A 79 17.84 -9.24 3.25
C ALA A 79 17.18 -10.31 4.17
N SER A 80 17.36 -11.62 3.88
CA SER A 80 16.82 -12.67 4.73
C SER A 80 17.41 -12.66 6.14
N ASN A 81 18.63 -12.14 6.33
CA ASN A 81 19.25 -12.03 7.65
C ASN A 81 18.51 -11.05 8.59
N GLN A 82 17.71 -10.17 8.03
CA GLN A 82 16.87 -9.23 8.78
C GLN A 82 15.49 -9.80 9.13
N VAL A 83 15.19 -11.04 8.76
CA VAL A 83 13.93 -11.71 9.09
C VAL A 83 14.13 -12.56 10.34
N ILE A 84 13.27 -12.36 11.33
CA ILE A 84 13.27 -13.08 12.61
C ILE A 84 12.02 -13.96 12.63
N ALA A 85 12.17 -15.22 13.03
CA ALA A 85 11.04 -16.12 13.18
C ALA A 85 10.29 -15.84 14.48
N GLY A 86 9.00 -15.57 14.40
CA GLY A 86 8.10 -15.47 15.57
C GLY A 86 7.60 -16.82 16.08
N GLY A 87 7.92 -17.94 15.39
CA GLY A 87 7.60 -19.29 15.83
C GLY A 87 6.20 -19.81 15.50
N GLY A 88 5.33 -18.98 14.94
CA GLY A 88 3.97 -19.37 14.58
C GLY A 88 3.93 -20.29 13.35
N VAL A 89 3.06 -21.31 13.42
CA VAL A 89 2.82 -22.30 12.33
C VAL A 89 1.34 -22.36 11.94
N GLY A 90 0.50 -21.58 12.60
CA GLY A 90 -0.95 -21.52 12.36
C GLY A 90 -1.36 -20.74 11.10
N SER A 91 -2.66 -20.53 10.94
CA SER A 91 -3.24 -19.75 9.84
C SER A 91 -3.47 -18.27 10.18
N ASP A 92 -3.35 -17.88 11.44
CA ASP A 92 -3.54 -16.52 11.97
C ASP A 92 -2.21 -15.77 12.20
N ASN A 93 -1.19 -16.12 11.41
CA ASN A 93 0.13 -15.53 11.52
C ASN A 93 0.16 -14.09 10.98
N THR A 94 0.84 -13.23 11.72
CA THR A 94 1.10 -11.84 11.34
C THR A 94 2.60 -11.53 11.32
N SER A 95 2.96 -10.31 10.93
CA SER A 95 4.35 -9.83 10.94
C SER A 95 4.44 -8.44 11.55
N ILE A 96 5.52 -8.18 12.26
CA ILE A 96 5.89 -6.83 12.73
C ILE A 96 7.07 -6.34 11.88
N TRP A 97 6.98 -5.10 11.45
CA TRP A 97 7.99 -4.46 10.63
C TRP A 97 8.64 -3.29 11.37
N LEU A 98 9.95 -3.25 11.40
CA LEU A 98 10.72 -2.08 11.78
C LEU A 98 11.35 -1.52 10.50
N VAL A 99 10.90 -0.33 10.10
CA VAL A 99 11.31 0.30 8.84
C VAL A 99 12.03 1.61 9.14
N ARG A 100 13.24 1.73 8.66
CA ARG A 100 14.03 2.95 8.76
C ARG A 100 13.93 3.74 7.46
N HIS A 101 13.32 4.91 7.56
CA HIS A 101 13.17 5.82 6.43
C HIS A 101 14.40 6.71 6.25
N GLY A 102 14.79 6.90 5.00
CA GLY A 102 15.92 7.78 4.68
C GLY A 102 16.32 7.70 3.21
N GLU A 103 17.09 8.68 2.77
CA GLU A 103 17.51 8.78 1.36
C GLU A 103 18.34 7.57 0.90
N GLN A 104 19.18 7.03 1.76
CA GLN A 104 20.04 5.86 1.48
C GLN A 104 19.48 4.55 2.06
N GLN A 105 18.28 4.57 2.63
CA GLN A 105 17.66 3.45 3.31
C GLN A 105 16.39 3.02 2.59
N THR A 106 15.24 3.09 3.24
CA THR A 106 13.95 2.86 2.60
C THR A 106 13.30 4.18 2.28
N SER A 107 12.95 4.39 1.02
CA SER A 107 12.29 5.60 0.54
C SER A 107 11.16 5.28 -0.41
N LEU A 108 10.16 6.17 -0.45
CA LEU A 108 9.13 6.13 -1.47
C LEU A 108 9.68 6.69 -2.77
N LEU A 109 9.25 6.11 -3.87
CA LEU A 109 9.58 6.54 -5.22
C LEU A 109 8.34 7.14 -5.87
N VAL A 110 8.56 8.29 -6.51
CA VAL A 110 7.56 8.94 -7.35
C VAL A 110 8.20 9.25 -8.70
N PRO A 111 7.52 9.03 -9.82
CA PRO A 111 8.04 9.40 -11.14
C PRO A 111 8.37 10.90 -11.21
N LYS A 112 9.49 11.27 -11.84
CA LYS A 112 10.04 12.63 -11.84
C LYS A 112 9.06 13.72 -12.27
N ASN A 113 8.13 13.40 -13.17
CA ASN A 113 7.23 14.38 -13.78
C ASN A 113 5.82 14.34 -13.19
N ILE A 114 5.62 13.62 -12.09
CA ILE A 114 4.32 13.47 -11.43
C ILE A 114 4.44 14.01 -10.01
N PRO A 115 3.51 14.88 -9.57
CA PRO A 115 3.47 15.33 -8.19
C PRO A 115 3.30 14.16 -7.21
N MET A 116 3.87 14.31 -6.02
CA MET A 116 3.70 13.30 -4.96
C MET A 116 2.31 13.35 -4.36
N GLY A 117 1.76 12.19 -4.03
CA GLY A 117 0.44 12.03 -3.42
C GLY A 117 -0.66 11.71 -4.44
N ILE A 118 -1.90 11.71 -3.95
CA ILE A 118 -3.08 11.46 -4.77
C ILE A 118 -3.38 12.72 -5.58
N GLN A 119 -3.44 12.56 -6.89
CA GLN A 119 -3.83 13.62 -7.81
C GLN A 119 -5.31 13.51 -8.11
N ARG A 120 -6.04 14.62 -8.00
CA ARG A 120 -7.45 14.75 -8.36
C ARG A 120 -7.55 15.50 -9.68
N GLU A 121 -8.29 14.95 -10.61
CA GLU A 121 -8.62 15.59 -11.89
C GLU A 121 -10.13 15.58 -12.08
N ASP A 122 -10.74 16.76 -12.17
CA ASP A 122 -12.15 16.92 -12.51
C ASP A 122 -12.31 16.72 -14.02
N LYS A 123 -13.06 15.70 -14.43
CA LYS A 123 -13.38 15.39 -15.81
C LYS A 123 -14.65 16.11 -16.29
N GLY A 124 -15.34 16.77 -15.37
CA GLY A 124 -16.60 17.44 -15.64
C GLY A 124 -17.74 16.47 -15.91
N GLN A 125 -18.77 16.97 -16.55
CA GLN A 125 -19.95 16.19 -16.90
C GLN A 125 -19.64 15.22 -18.04
N GLN A 126 -19.88 13.94 -17.82
CA GLN A 126 -19.70 12.86 -18.79
C GLN A 126 -21.02 12.12 -19.00
N ARG A 127 -21.14 11.54 -20.20
CA ARG A 127 -22.25 10.65 -20.53
C ARG A 127 -21.92 9.25 -20.05
N ASP A 128 -22.76 8.69 -19.22
CA ASP A 128 -22.67 7.30 -18.77
C ASP A 128 -23.84 6.48 -19.36
N ASP A 129 -23.53 5.27 -19.84
CA ASP A 129 -24.49 4.32 -20.37
C ASP A 129 -24.67 3.18 -19.36
N ASN A 130 -25.87 2.98 -18.86
CA ASN A 130 -26.17 1.94 -17.88
C ASN A 130 -26.16 0.49 -18.43
N GLY A 131 -25.74 0.31 -19.70
CA GLY A 131 -25.69 -0.99 -20.36
C GLY A 131 -27.05 -1.59 -20.74
N SER A 132 -28.15 -0.88 -20.47
CA SER A 132 -29.51 -1.29 -20.78
C SER A 132 -30.25 -0.29 -21.72
N GLY A 133 -29.50 0.56 -22.41
CA GLY A 133 -30.02 1.59 -23.32
C GLY A 133 -30.46 2.87 -22.63
N GLY A 134 -30.30 2.99 -21.31
CA GLY A 134 -30.53 4.23 -20.57
C GLY A 134 -29.25 5.08 -20.56
N ILE A 135 -29.42 6.38 -20.81
CA ILE A 135 -28.34 7.37 -20.77
C ILE A 135 -28.58 8.27 -19.58
N ARG A 136 -27.54 8.47 -18.78
CA ARG A 136 -27.48 9.47 -17.72
C ARG A 136 -26.24 10.33 -17.85
N TYR A 137 -26.28 11.50 -17.27
CA TYR A 137 -25.12 12.36 -17.14
C TYR A 137 -24.59 12.28 -15.72
N VAL A 138 -23.26 12.17 -15.60
CA VAL A 138 -22.56 12.06 -14.33
C VAL A 138 -21.45 13.09 -14.27
N GLN A 139 -21.17 13.61 -13.08
CA GLN A 139 -19.95 14.37 -12.82
C GLN A 139 -18.85 13.39 -12.43
N GLU A 140 -17.74 13.43 -13.17
CA GLU A 140 -16.63 12.50 -12.98
C GLU A 140 -15.42 13.16 -12.35
N GLU A 141 -14.84 12.49 -11.38
CA GLU A 141 -13.56 12.85 -10.78
C GLU A 141 -12.61 11.65 -10.82
N LEU A 142 -11.45 11.85 -11.40
CA LEU A 142 -10.41 10.83 -11.49
C LEU A 142 -9.36 11.07 -10.41
N PHE A 143 -9.15 10.07 -9.58
CA PHE A 143 -8.06 10.02 -8.61
C PHE A 143 -6.95 9.12 -9.13
N THR A 144 -5.72 9.60 -9.09
CA THR A 144 -4.55 8.84 -9.55
C THR A 144 -3.44 8.94 -8.52
N LEU A 145 -2.83 7.81 -8.19
CA LEU A 145 -1.67 7.71 -7.31
C LEU A 145 -0.56 6.96 -8.05
N HIS A 146 0.63 7.57 -8.09
CA HIS A 146 1.83 6.91 -8.58
C HIS A 146 2.81 6.77 -7.43
N SER A 147 3.24 5.55 -7.14
CA SER A 147 4.18 5.30 -6.05
C SER A 147 4.96 4.01 -6.27
N GLY A 148 6.06 3.88 -5.55
CA GLY A 148 6.88 2.70 -5.45
C GLY A 148 7.71 2.72 -4.18
N VAL A 149 8.37 1.62 -3.87
CA VAL A 149 9.25 1.47 -2.72
C VAL A 149 10.66 1.15 -3.19
N ALA A 150 11.64 1.88 -2.66
CA ALA A 150 13.05 1.60 -2.85
C ALA A 150 13.69 1.20 -1.53
N VAL A 151 14.17 -0.03 -1.45
CA VAL A 151 15.02 -0.50 -0.35
C VAL A 151 16.46 -0.46 -0.83
N LYS A 152 17.14 0.65 -0.56
CA LYS A 152 18.54 0.85 -0.99
C LYS A 152 19.52 0.10 -0.09
N ASP A 153 19.28 0.12 1.23
CA ASP A 153 20.03 -0.68 2.19
C ASP A 153 19.08 -1.66 2.89
N TRP A 154 19.26 -2.94 2.60
CA TRP A 154 18.47 -4.00 3.20
C TRP A 154 18.68 -4.14 4.71
N ARG A 155 19.79 -3.65 5.26
CA ARG A 155 20.11 -3.69 6.70
C ARG A 155 19.32 -2.69 7.52
N ALA A 156 18.71 -1.71 6.86
CA ALA A 156 17.96 -0.65 7.51
C ALA A 156 16.53 -1.07 7.95
N ASN A 157 16.10 -2.28 7.60
CA ASN A 157 14.78 -2.75 7.97
C ASN A 157 14.89 -4.13 8.61
N SER A 158 13.98 -4.45 9.52
CA SER A 158 13.82 -5.80 10.04
C SER A 158 12.36 -6.23 10.06
N ARG A 159 12.15 -7.54 9.92
CA ARG A 159 10.83 -8.18 9.94
C ARG A 159 10.81 -9.29 10.95
N ILE A 160 9.84 -9.28 11.86
CA ILE A 160 9.47 -10.43 12.66
C ILE A 160 8.33 -11.11 11.90
N ALA A 161 8.57 -12.30 11.38
CA ALA A 161 7.61 -13.03 10.56
C ALA A 161 7.02 -14.21 11.34
N ASN A 162 5.81 -14.63 10.96
CA ASN A 162 5.12 -15.79 11.55
C ASN A 162 4.91 -15.64 13.06
N ILE A 163 4.34 -14.52 13.48
CA ILE A 163 3.86 -14.35 14.85
C ILE A 163 2.43 -14.89 14.89
N ASP A 164 2.21 -15.93 15.66
CA ASP A 164 0.88 -16.48 15.92
C ASP A 164 0.11 -15.50 16.82
N VAL A 165 -0.99 -14.93 16.28
CA VAL A 165 -1.77 -13.91 16.97
C VAL A 165 -2.47 -14.48 18.21
N SER A 166 -3.03 -15.69 18.11
CA SER A 166 -3.69 -16.36 19.21
C SER A 166 -2.72 -16.63 20.37
N ALA A 167 -1.52 -17.11 20.04
CA ALA A 167 -0.47 -17.37 21.01
C ALA A 167 0.08 -16.08 21.66
N ALA A 168 0.17 -15.01 20.88
CA ALA A 168 0.59 -13.70 21.39
C ALA A 168 -0.44 -13.11 22.35
N VAL A 169 -1.73 -13.20 22.04
CA VAL A 169 -2.83 -12.77 22.93
C VAL A 169 -2.86 -13.61 24.20
N ALA A 170 -2.57 -14.90 24.13
CA ALA A 170 -2.47 -15.80 25.29
C ALA A 170 -1.19 -15.58 26.13
N GLY A 171 -0.28 -14.70 25.70
CA GLY A 171 0.97 -14.41 26.41
C GLY A 171 2.02 -15.51 26.30
N SER A 172 1.89 -16.45 25.38
CA SER A 172 2.84 -17.55 25.16
C SER A 172 3.98 -17.20 24.20
N VAL A 173 3.95 -16.02 23.56
CA VAL A 173 5.01 -15.48 22.72
C VAL A 173 5.63 -14.25 23.38
N ASP A 174 6.94 -14.26 23.61
CA ASP A 174 7.66 -13.08 24.12
C ASP A 174 7.92 -12.08 22.98
N LEU A 175 6.92 -11.22 22.74
CA LEU A 175 7.02 -10.18 21.71
C LEU A 175 8.11 -9.15 22.06
N MET A 176 8.38 -8.91 23.34
CA MET A 176 9.36 -7.90 23.74
C MET A 176 10.78 -8.32 23.34
N ASP A 177 11.16 -9.56 23.61
CA ASP A 177 12.47 -10.11 23.22
C ASP A 177 12.64 -10.08 21.68
N LEU A 178 11.60 -10.48 20.95
CA LEU A 178 11.60 -10.43 19.49
C LEU A 178 11.76 -8.99 18.96
N MET A 179 11.08 -8.01 19.56
CA MET A 179 11.19 -6.60 19.17
C MET A 179 12.56 -6.02 19.49
N VAL A 180 13.14 -6.31 20.65
CA VAL A 180 14.50 -5.90 21.02
C VAL A 180 15.51 -6.49 20.03
N THR A 181 15.38 -7.77 19.70
CA THR A 181 16.23 -8.43 18.71
C THR A 181 16.09 -7.77 17.33
N ALA A 182 14.87 -7.44 16.92
CA ALA A 182 14.60 -6.78 15.64
C ALA A 182 15.20 -5.36 15.59
N TYR A 183 15.09 -4.62 16.68
CA TYR A 183 15.66 -3.28 16.80
C TYR A 183 17.20 -3.28 16.67
N HIS A 184 17.87 -4.25 17.30
CA HIS A 184 19.33 -4.37 17.19
C HIS A 184 19.82 -4.85 15.80
N ARG A 185 18.93 -5.39 14.97
CA ARG A 185 19.25 -5.78 13.58
C ARG A 185 19.00 -4.67 12.57
N ALA A 186 18.08 -3.73 12.84
CA ALA A 186 17.75 -2.57 11.99
C ALA A 186 18.71 -1.38 12.31
#